data_217975729b2e1482520ec4c49f6d2530
#
_entry.id   217975729b2e1482520ec4c49f6d2530
#
_cell.length_a   1.000
_cell.length_b   1.000
_cell.length_c   1.000
_cell.angle_alpha   90.00
_cell.angle_beta   90.00
_cell.angle_gamma   90.00
#
_symmetry.space_group_name_H-M   'P 1'
#
loop_
_entity.id
_entity.type
_entity.pdbx_description
1 polymer ?
#
loop_
_entity_poly.entity_id
_entity_poly.type
_entity_poly.pdbx_seq_one_letter_code
_entity_poly.pdbx_strand_id
1 'polypeptide(L)'
;MRFYFTFSIVLSFYLLGQAQDYQVISCGAGYNKQSYIKLFEGSQKQVANDAWDLAFTAFGYQDAGIFINESSGSSMGQNLPQTELYDAKVSDFNATIILDSIQANKYLNSEASWSYGAFNEARVAANPFDFGWGKYVPAAQRVEGDRVYVLKLRNGNYKKIKIESLIGTTYTFKYSNLDGTDVVTKTINKAPVNANKLVYFSFTTNDVVDIIPVGGYDLFYGRYISLARDPNGTVEQQYNVTGILSGPGVQVAAAKGIDPNTVSLQDYADKFSSKTDVIGYDWKTLVGTSWALAKDQAFFVKII
;
A
#
# COMPACT_ATOMS: atom_id res chain seq x y z
N MET A 1 -76.00 12.01 27.19
CA MET A 1 -74.81 11.19 27.51
C MET A 1 -73.70 11.51 26.51
N ARG A 2 -72.75 12.29 26.89
CA ARG A 2 -71.62 12.76 26.02
C ARG A 2 -70.41 11.90 26.36
N PHE A 3 -69.90 11.13 25.41
CA PHE A 3 -68.65 10.37 25.50
C PHE A 3 -67.52 11.27 25.10
N TYR A 4 -66.55 11.52 26.01
CA TYR A 4 -65.28 12.14 25.71
C TYR A 4 -64.25 11.04 25.43
N PHE A 5 -63.72 11.04 24.22
CA PHE A 5 -62.59 10.19 23.85
C PHE A 5 -61.31 10.95 24.11
N THR A 6 -60.53 10.50 25.09
CA THR A 6 -59.20 11.07 25.38
C THR A 6 -58.20 10.28 24.53
N PHE A 7 -57.60 10.95 23.57
CA PHE A 7 -56.52 10.38 22.73
C PHE A 7 -55.20 10.62 23.43
N SER A 8 -54.60 9.58 24.02
CA SER A 8 -53.23 9.65 24.59
C SER A 8 -52.24 9.38 23.50
N ILE A 9 -51.48 10.41 23.07
CA ILE A 9 -50.34 10.27 22.20
C ILE A 9 -49.13 9.83 23.05
N VAL A 10 -48.74 8.55 22.90
CA VAL A 10 -47.50 8.04 23.47
C VAL A 10 -46.39 8.44 22.52
N LEU A 11 -45.61 9.46 22.88
CA LEU A 11 -44.41 9.88 22.17
C LEU A 11 -43.28 8.93 22.59
N SER A 12 -43.02 7.90 21.78
CA SER A 12 -41.86 7.01 21.96
C SER A 12 -40.62 7.76 21.50
N PHE A 13 -39.83 8.26 22.42
CA PHE A 13 -38.45 8.73 22.14
C PHE A 13 -37.60 7.49 21.89
N TYR A 14 -37.31 7.22 20.64
CA TYR A 14 -36.18 6.36 20.29
C TYR A 14 -34.89 7.09 20.64
N LEU A 15 -34.29 6.75 21.76
CA LEU A 15 -32.87 7.02 22.00
C LEU A 15 -32.13 6.14 20.99
N LEU A 16 -31.72 6.72 19.87
CA LEU A 16 -30.70 6.15 19.00
C LEU A 16 -29.40 6.15 19.80
N GLY A 17 -29.19 5.10 20.59
CA GLY A 17 -27.88 4.80 21.12
C GLY A 17 -26.96 4.64 19.93
N GLN A 18 -25.97 5.51 19.79
CA GLN A 18 -24.87 5.34 18.85
C GLN A 18 -24.11 4.11 19.33
N ALA A 19 -24.40 2.95 18.74
CA ALA A 19 -23.58 1.78 18.95
C ALA A 19 -22.23 2.10 18.33
N GLN A 20 -21.21 2.14 19.16
CA GLN A 20 -19.83 2.29 18.70
C GLN A 20 -19.39 0.89 18.23
N ASP A 21 -19.29 0.70 16.91
CA ASP A 21 -18.81 -0.56 16.35
C ASP A 21 -17.30 -0.66 16.54
N TYR A 22 -16.86 -1.75 17.14
CA TYR A 22 -15.44 -2.07 17.32
C TYR A 22 -15.04 -3.19 16.36
N GLN A 23 -13.99 -2.94 15.60
CA GLN A 23 -13.34 -3.98 14.80
C GLN A 23 -11.95 -4.26 15.35
N VAL A 24 -11.68 -5.52 15.72
CA VAL A 24 -10.36 -5.95 16.15
C VAL A 24 -9.54 -6.31 14.92
N ILE A 25 -8.41 -5.61 14.73
CA ILE A 25 -7.43 -5.87 13.67
C ILE A 25 -6.10 -6.26 14.28
N SER A 26 -5.35 -7.13 13.59
CA SER A 26 -4.07 -7.63 14.09
C SER A 26 -3.08 -7.87 12.96
N CYS A 27 -1.80 -7.65 13.24
CA CYS A 27 -0.68 -8.08 12.37
C CYS A 27 -0.11 -9.45 12.77
N GLY A 28 -0.80 -10.19 13.65
CA GLY A 28 -0.31 -11.45 14.18
C GLY A 28 0.86 -11.30 15.16
N ALA A 29 1.25 -12.42 15.78
CA ALA A 29 2.42 -12.46 16.66
C ALA A 29 3.68 -12.13 15.86
N GLY A 30 4.56 -11.28 16.42
CA GLY A 30 5.79 -10.84 15.75
C GLY A 30 5.54 -10.03 14.48
N TYR A 31 4.33 -9.46 14.30
CA TYR A 31 3.95 -8.67 13.11
C TYR A 31 4.14 -9.44 11.79
N ASN A 32 3.84 -10.73 11.76
CA ASN A 32 4.07 -11.59 10.61
C ASN A 32 2.91 -11.63 9.60
N LYS A 33 1.88 -10.80 9.81
CA LYS A 33 0.69 -10.75 8.97
C LYS A 33 0.35 -9.32 8.55
N GLN A 34 -0.43 -9.26 7.47
CA GLN A 34 -1.07 -8.05 6.92
C GLN A 34 -2.59 -8.21 7.01
N SER A 35 -3.31 -7.15 7.33
CA SER A 35 -4.78 -7.15 7.36
C SER A 35 -5.32 -6.13 6.35
N TYR A 36 -6.19 -6.59 5.48
CA TYR A 36 -6.94 -5.80 4.50
C TYR A 36 -8.38 -5.66 4.97
N ILE A 37 -8.83 -4.44 5.14
CA ILE A 37 -10.06 -4.11 5.88
C ILE A 37 -11.05 -3.43 4.94
N LYS A 38 -12.32 -3.84 4.99
CA LYS A 38 -13.45 -3.16 4.38
C LYS A 38 -14.29 -2.55 5.48
N LEU A 39 -14.26 -1.24 5.60
CA LEU A 39 -14.90 -0.50 6.70
C LEU A 39 -16.42 -0.64 6.68
N PHE A 40 -17.03 -0.47 5.52
CA PHE A 40 -18.48 -0.50 5.37
C PHE A 40 -19.10 -1.89 5.65
N GLU A 41 -18.36 -2.94 5.29
CA GLU A 41 -18.80 -4.33 5.46
C GLU A 41 -18.38 -4.89 6.82
N GLY A 42 -17.57 -4.18 7.58
CA GLY A 42 -16.99 -4.66 8.84
C GLY A 42 -16.14 -5.93 8.66
N SER A 43 -15.67 -6.20 7.43
CA SER A 43 -14.94 -7.42 7.09
C SER A 43 -13.44 -7.16 6.95
N GLN A 44 -12.65 -8.22 7.19
CA GLN A 44 -11.21 -8.17 7.00
C GLN A 44 -10.69 -9.50 6.45
N LYS A 45 -9.60 -9.41 5.65
CA LYS A 45 -8.83 -10.57 5.22
C LYS A 45 -7.40 -10.42 5.73
N GLN A 46 -6.95 -11.42 6.47
CA GLN A 46 -5.60 -11.45 7.02
C GLN A 46 -4.75 -12.47 6.27
N VAL A 47 -3.56 -12.05 5.83
CA VAL A 47 -2.60 -12.89 5.10
C VAL A 47 -1.22 -12.81 5.74
N ALA A 48 -0.38 -13.79 5.46
CA ALA A 48 1.02 -13.77 5.87
C ALA A 48 1.80 -12.68 5.12
N ASN A 49 2.86 -12.14 5.72
CA ASN A 49 3.68 -11.11 5.08
C ASN A 49 4.36 -11.58 3.78
N ASP A 50 4.57 -12.88 3.63
CA ASP A 50 5.19 -13.50 2.46
C ASP A 50 4.18 -14.01 1.42
N ALA A 51 2.91 -13.64 1.55
CA ALA A 51 1.87 -14.06 0.63
C ALA A 51 2.05 -13.51 -0.80
N TRP A 52 2.79 -12.41 -0.96
CA TRP A 52 3.05 -11.76 -2.23
C TRP A 52 4.41 -11.03 -2.22
N ASP A 53 4.92 -10.69 -3.39
CA ASP A 53 6.18 -9.97 -3.56
C ASP A 53 6.03 -8.68 -4.36
N LEU A 54 5.25 -8.70 -5.44
CA LEU A 54 4.98 -7.54 -6.31
C LEU A 54 3.48 -7.25 -6.38
N ALA A 55 3.14 -5.97 -6.56
CA ALA A 55 1.78 -5.55 -6.85
C ALA A 55 1.76 -4.56 -8.01
N PHE A 56 0.86 -4.78 -8.96
CA PHE A 56 0.71 -3.99 -10.18
C PHE A 56 -0.61 -3.24 -10.13
N THR A 57 -0.59 -1.94 -10.43
CA THR A 57 -1.81 -1.13 -10.45
C THR A 57 -2.76 -1.55 -11.56
N ALA A 58 -4.06 -1.53 -11.25
CA ALA A 58 -5.15 -1.84 -12.18
C ALA A 58 -6.26 -0.76 -12.13
N PHE A 59 -5.86 0.52 -11.95
CA PHE A 59 -6.81 1.62 -11.80
C PHE A 59 -7.37 2.14 -13.11
N GLY A 60 -6.65 1.93 -14.20
CA GLY A 60 -7.05 2.39 -15.51
C GLY A 60 -6.07 1.98 -16.61
N TYR A 61 -6.34 2.46 -17.80
CA TYR A 61 -5.55 2.10 -18.99
C TYR A 61 -4.12 2.66 -18.93
N GLN A 62 -3.95 3.86 -18.35
CA GLN A 62 -2.66 4.60 -18.37
C GLN A 62 -1.86 4.48 -17.07
N ASP A 63 -2.35 3.78 -16.06
CA ASP A 63 -1.61 3.59 -14.84
C ASP A 63 -0.54 2.49 -14.99
N ALA A 64 0.64 2.75 -14.47
CA ALA A 64 1.81 1.89 -14.60
C ALA A 64 2.60 1.76 -13.29
N GLY A 65 1.90 1.83 -12.14
CA GLY A 65 2.49 1.67 -10.82
C GLY A 65 2.85 0.22 -10.53
N ILE A 66 4.05 -0.02 -9.96
CA ILE A 66 4.49 -1.34 -9.54
C ILE A 66 5.16 -1.24 -8.18
N PHE A 67 4.61 -1.95 -7.20
CA PHE A 67 4.98 -1.95 -5.80
C PHE A 67 5.73 -3.23 -5.42
N ILE A 68 6.57 -3.14 -4.40
CA ILE A 68 7.16 -4.29 -3.71
C ILE A 68 6.48 -4.50 -2.37
N ASN A 69 6.53 -5.71 -1.85
CA ASN A 69 6.04 -6.01 -0.51
C ASN A 69 7.10 -5.69 0.54
N GLU A 70 7.04 -4.49 1.09
CA GLU A 70 7.95 -4.01 2.14
C GLU A 70 7.63 -4.56 3.54
N SER A 71 6.52 -5.28 3.70
CA SER A 71 6.15 -5.81 5.00
C SER A 71 7.19 -6.80 5.51
N SER A 72 7.62 -6.64 6.74
CA SER A 72 8.47 -7.60 7.44
C SER A 72 7.89 -7.91 8.82
N GLY A 73 8.16 -9.09 9.35
CA GLY A 73 7.92 -9.36 10.76
C GLY A 73 8.93 -8.62 11.64
N SER A 74 8.74 -8.70 12.95
CA SER A 74 9.69 -8.20 13.94
C SER A 74 9.80 -9.20 15.10
N SER A 75 11.01 -9.45 15.54
CA SER A 75 11.29 -10.26 16.71
C SER A 75 12.34 -9.55 17.56
N MET A 76 12.02 -9.24 18.82
CA MET A 76 12.93 -8.60 19.77
C MET A 76 13.70 -7.38 19.23
N GLY A 77 12.99 -6.52 18.50
CA GLY A 77 13.58 -5.31 17.88
C GLY A 77 14.32 -5.53 16.55
N GLN A 78 14.40 -6.77 16.07
CA GLN A 78 14.98 -7.07 14.77
C GLN A 78 13.89 -7.09 13.69
N ASN A 79 14.21 -6.53 12.52
CA ASN A 79 13.37 -6.66 11.35
C ASN A 79 13.67 -8.00 10.66
N LEU A 80 12.61 -8.77 10.40
CA LEU A 80 12.71 -9.98 9.59
C LEU A 80 12.81 -9.62 8.09
N PRO A 81 13.27 -10.54 7.25
CA PRO A 81 13.44 -10.29 5.83
C PRO A 81 12.17 -9.79 5.15
N GLN A 82 12.35 -8.91 4.18
CA GLN A 82 11.33 -8.31 3.33
C GLN A 82 11.79 -8.34 1.87
N THR A 83 10.91 -8.02 0.93
CA THR A 83 11.30 -7.82 -0.46
C THR A 83 11.97 -6.44 -0.58
N GLU A 84 13.12 -6.37 -1.26
CA GLU A 84 13.86 -5.14 -1.50
C GLU A 84 14.12 -4.98 -2.99
N LEU A 85 14.08 -3.74 -3.49
CA LEU A 85 14.33 -3.39 -4.88
C LEU A 85 15.56 -2.50 -4.99
N TYR A 86 16.44 -2.82 -5.93
CA TYR A 86 17.63 -2.05 -6.24
C TYR A 86 17.68 -1.73 -7.73
N ASP A 87 17.97 -0.48 -8.09
CA ASP A 87 18.27 -0.11 -9.48
C ASP A 87 19.66 -0.63 -9.85
N ALA A 88 19.74 -1.50 -10.83
CA ALA A 88 21.01 -2.08 -11.31
C ALA A 88 21.86 -1.09 -12.13
N LYS A 89 21.30 0.09 -12.46
CA LYS A 89 21.94 1.13 -13.30
C LYS A 89 22.36 0.64 -14.69
N VAL A 90 21.71 -0.38 -15.19
CA VAL A 90 21.90 -0.93 -16.55
C VAL A 90 20.55 -1.07 -17.23
N SER A 91 20.56 -1.08 -18.56
CA SER A 91 19.36 -1.31 -19.39
C SER A 91 19.36 -2.70 -20.06
N ASP A 92 20.56 -3.27 -20.25
CA ASP A 92 20.70 -4.62 -20.82
C ASP A 92 20.45 -5.69 -19.75
N PHE A 93 19.47 -6.53 -19.97
CA PHE A 93 19.14 -7.65 -19.07
C PHE A 93 20.27 -8.68 -18.97
N ASN A 94 21.13 -8.79 -19.96
CA ASN A 94 22.27 -9.73 -19.95
C ASN A 94 23.51 -9.18 -19.24
N ALA A 95 23.49 -7.89 -18.82
CA ALA A 95 24.59 -7.32 -18.10
C ALA A 95 24.90 -8.07 -16.80
N THR A 96 26.16 -8.18 -16.47
CA THR A 96 26.62 -8.69 -15.17
C THR A 96 26.38 -7.64 -14.10
N ILE A 97 25.79 -8.05 -12.98
CA ILE A 97 25.48 -7.16 -11.87
C ILE A 97 26.38 -7.50 -10.66
N ILE A 98 27.05 -6.48 -10.14
CA ILE A 98 27.85 -6.58 -8.93
C ILE A 98 27.01 -6.07 -7.77
N LEU A 99 26.60 -6.95 -6.84
CA LEU A 99 25.68 -6.60 -5.75
C LEU A 99 26.18 -5.44 -4.89
N ASP A 100 27.48 -5.41 -4.57
CA ASP A 100 28.05 -4.36 -3.70
C ASP A 100 27.92 -2.98 -4.34
N SER A 101 27.92 -2.88 -5.67
CA SER A 101 27.84 -1.61 -6.38
C SER A 101 26.43 -1.00 -6.40
N ILE A 102 25.40 -1.78 -6.07
CA ILE A 102 23.99 -1.33 -6.16
C ILE A 102 23.34 -1.12 -4.79
N GLN A 103 24.02 -1.41 -3.68
CA GLN A 103 23.43 -1.32 -2.34
C GLN A 103 22.89 0.08 -1.99
N ALA A 104 23.52 1.13 -2.50
CA ALA A 104 23.08 2.52 -2.32
C ALA A 104 21.88 2.90 -3.21
N ASN A 105 21.47 2.03 -4.14
CA ASN A 105 20.42 2.30 -5.13
C ASN A 105 19.11 1.61 -4.76
N LYS A 106 18.82 1.48 -3.47
CA LYS A 106 17.57 0.88 -2.96
C LYS A 106 16.40 1.83 -3.22
N TYR A 107 15.32 1.28 -3.78
CA TYR A 107 14.08 1.98 -4.06
C TYR A 107 12.96 1.53 -3.14
N LEU A 108 12.08 2.46 -2.79
CA LEU A 108 10.96 2.27 -1.87
C LEU A 108 9.62 2.58 -2.53
N ASN A 109 8.55 2.04 -1.97
CA ASN A 109 7.21 2.46 -2.35
C ASN A 109 6.93 3.90 -1.90
N SER A 110 6.19 4.64 -2.71
CA SER A 110 5.80 5.99 -2.38
C SER A 110 4.62 5.99 -1.42
N GLU A 111 4.70 6.75 -0.33
CA GLU A 111 3.57 7.03 0.56
C GLU A 111 2.65 8.13 -0.01
N ALA A 112 3.07 8.81 -1.07
CA ALA A 112 2.32 9.91 -1.64
C ALA A 112 1.11 9.46 -2.48
N SER A 113 1.17 8.26 -3.07
CA SER A 113 0.13 7.80 -3.99
C SER A 113 0.26 6.31 -4.30
N TRP A 114 -0.88 5.64 -4.49
CA TRP A 114 -0.94 4.29 -5.07
C TRP A 114 -0.64 4.24 -6.59
N SER A 115 -0.35 5.36 -7.22
CA SER A 115 0.06 5.39 -8.64
C SER A 115 1.54 5.10 -8.84
N TYR A 116 2.36 5.19 -7.78
CA TYR A 116 3.81 5.11 -7.87
C TYR A 116 4.39 4.21 -6.79
N GLY A 117 4.75 2.99 -7.18
CA GLY A 117 5.47 2.06 -6.33
C GLY A 117 6.99 2.19 -6.47
N ALA A 118 7.74 1.27 -5.88
CA ALA A 118 9.20 1.29 -5.88
C ALA A 118 9.81 1.29 -7.28
N PHE A 119 9.21 0.60 -8.25
CA PHE A 119 9.68 0.62 -9.64
C PHE A 119 9.52 1.98 -10.33
N ASN A 120 8.69 2.86 -9.76
CA ASN A 120 8.42 4.18 -10.31
C ASN A 120 9.29 5.29 -9.67
N GLU A 121 10.13 4.99 -8.70
CA GLU A 121 10.89 5.99 -7.93
C GLU A 121 11.80 6.85 -8.82
N ALA A 122 12.42 6.25 -9.83
CA ALA A 122 13.31 6.95 -10.76
C ALA A 122 12.61 7.84 -11.81
N ARG A 123 11.26 7.97 -11.75
CA ARG A 123 10.52 8.76 -12.72
C ARG A 123 10.89 10.25 -12.65
N VAL A 124 10.93 10.89 -13.81
CA VAL A 124 11.04 12.34 -13.91
C VAL A 124 9.63 12.94 -13.85
N ALA A 125 9.27 13.51 -12.70
CA ALA A 125 7.90 13.99 -12.44
C ALA A 125 7.38 15.01 -13.46
N ALA A 126 8.26 15.81 -14.07
CA ALA A 126 7.91 16.78 -15.11
C ALA A 126 7.62 16.13 -16.47
N ASN A 127 7.94 14.85 -16.66
CA ASN A 127 7.69 14.12 -17.90
C ASN A 127 6.52 13.13 -17.70
N PRO A 128 5.32 13.41 -18.23
CA PRO A 128 4.15 12.53 -18.05
C PRO A 128 4.29 11.17 -18.74
N PHE A 129 5.30 10.99 -19.60
CA PHE A 129 5.60 9.73 -20.28
C PHE A 129 6.64 8.87 -19.55
N ASP A 130 7.22 9.36 -18.46
CA ASP A 130 8.22 8.63 -17.68
C ASP A 130 7.57 7.95 -16.47
N PHE A 131 7.57 6.63 -16.47
CA PHE A 131 7.04 5.80 -15.37
C PHE A 131 8.13 5.26 -14.43
N GLY A 132 9.39 5.69 -14.62
CA GLY A 132 10.54 5.23 -13.82
C GLY A 132 11.12 3.92 -14.34
N TRP A 133 10.34 2.86 -14.43
CA TRP A 133 10.78 1.58 -14.97
C TRP A 133 10.82 1.54 -16.51
N GLY A 134 10.14 2.50 -17.15
CA GLY A 134 10.06 2.60 -18.60
C GLY A 134 9.37 3.88 -19.03
N LYS A 135 9.28 4.09 -20.33
CA LYS A 135 8.71 5.29 -20.94
C LYS A 135 7.59 4.95 -21.90
N TYR A 136 6.54 5.77 -21.89
CA TYR A 136 5.48 5.66 -22.88
C TYR A 136 5.97 6.09 -24.27
N VAL A 137 5.77 5.24 -25.26
CA VAL A 137 6.12 5.46 -26.66
C VAL A 137 4.83 5.69 -27.45
N PRO A 138 4.47 6.95 -27.79
CA PRO A 138 3.18 7.26 -28.42
C PRO A 138 2.96 6.54 -29.75
N ALA A 139 4.01 6.41 -30.58
CA ALA A 139 3.94 5.72 -31.87
C ALA A 139 3.63 4.22 -31.73
N ALA A 140 4.02 3.59 -30.61
CA ALA A 140 3.78 2.18 -30.32
C ALA A 140 2.60 1.97 -29.38
N GLN A 141 2.03 3.05 -28.81
CA GLN A 141 0.92 3.04 -27.84
C GLN A 141 1.16 2.10 -26.64
N ARG A 142 2.38 2.11 -26.12
CA ARG A 142 2.78 1.25 -24.99
C ARG A 142 3.85 1.90 -24.13
N VAL A 143 4.00 1.42 -22.91
CA VAL A 143 5.19 1.72 -22.11
C VAL A 143 6.25 0.67 -22.41
N GLU A 144 7.47 1.10 -22.69
CA GLU A 144 8.63 0.25 -22.91
C GLU A 144 9.62 0.38 -21.77
N GLY A 145 10.02 -0.76 -21.20
CA GLY A 145 10.97 -0.81 -20.08
C GLY A 145 12.41 -0.55 -20.53
N ASP A 146 13.07 0.37 -19.84
CA ASP A 146 14.43 0.78 -20.14
C ASP A 146 15.43 0.51 -18.99
N ARG A 147 15.00 -0.14 -17.89
CA ARG A 147 15.80 -0.42 -16.71
C ARG A 147 15.79 -1.87 -16.30
N VAL A 148 16.90 -2.30 -15.74
CA VAL A 148 17.04 -3.58 -15.05
C VAL A 148 17.14 -3.31 -13.56
N TYR A 149 16.48 -4.14 -12.77
CA TYR A 149 16.48 -4.09 -11.31
C TYR A 149 17.01 -5.40 -10.72
N VAL A 150 17.37 -5.33 -9.46
CA VAL A 150 17.62 -6.51 -8.64
C VAL A 150 16.59 -6.54 -7.51
N LEU A 151 15.87 -7.64 -7.42
CA LEU A 151 15.01 -7.96 -6.28
C LEU A 151 15.77 -8.86 -5.31
N LYS A 152 15.81 -8.47 -4.04
CA LYS A 152 16.16 -9.38 -2.94
C LYS A 152 14.87 -9.92 -2.35
N LEU A 153 14.65 -11.21 -2.50
CA LEU A 153 13.49 -11.89 -1.96
C LEU A 153 13.65 -12.20 -0.47
N ARG A 154 12.55 -12.45 0.21
CA ARG A 154 12.53 -12.74 1.66
C ARG A 154 13.39 -13.92 2.08
N ASN A 155 13.58 -14.91 1.22
CA ASN A 155 14.46 -16.06 1.47
C ASN A 155 15.95 -15.75 1.29
N GLY A 156 16.32 -14.49 1.04
CA GLY A 156 17.68 -14.02 0.82
C GLY A 156 18.18 -14.19 -0.61
N ASN A 157 17.42 -14.81 -1.50
CA ASN A 157 17.79 -14.98 -2.90
C ASN A 157 17.62 -13.68 -3.66
N TYR A 158 18.46 -13.45 -4.64
CA TYR A 158 18.39 -12.32 -5.54
C TYR A 158 17.88 -12.74 -6.91
N LYS A 159 17.04 -11.92 -7.50
CA LYS A 159 16.58 -12.05 -8.89
C LYS A 159 16.90 -10.77 -9.65
N LYS A 160 17.44 -10.92 -10.85
CA LYS A 160 17.49 -9.85 -11.84
C LYS A 160 16.12 -9.77 -12.51
N ILE A 161 15.53 -8.58 -12.60
CA ILE A 161 14.19 -8.36 -13.15
C ILE A 161 14.16 -7.15 -14.08
N LYS A 162 13.43 -7.27 -15.18
CA LYS A 162 13.10 -6.16 -16.08
C LYS A 162 11.60 -6.18 -16.38
N ILE A 163 10.93 -5.05 -16.16
CA ILE A 163 9.61 -4.83 -16.71
C ILE A 163 9.82 -4.49 -18.18
N GLU A 164 9.32 -5.32 -19.09
CA GLU A 164 9.60 -5.13 -20.52
C GLU A 164 8.60 -4.17 -21.17
N SER A 165 7.32 -4.30 -20.81
CA SER A 165 6.28 -3.45 -21.39
C SER A 165 4.99 -3.45 -20.59
N LEU A 166 4.19 -2.40 -20.82
CA LEU A 166 2.75 -2.37 -20.58
C LEU A 166 2.06 -2.05 -21.89
N ILE A 167 1.33 -3.03 -22.45
CA ILE A 167 0.58 -2.90 -23.70
C ILE A 167 -0.90 -3.08 -23.40
N GLY A 168 -1.67 -2.03 -23.60
CA GLY A 168 -3.07 -2.02 -23.19
C GLY A 168 -3.20 -2.29 -21.68
N THR A 169 -3.76 -3.44 -21.33
CA THR A 169 -3.95 -3.89 -19.95
C THR A 169 -2.96 -4.97 -19.50
N THR A 170 -1.93 -5.25 -20.30
CA THR A 170 -1.02 -6.37 -20.03
C THR A 170 0.39 -5.89 -19.76
N TYR A 171 0.85 -6.12 -18.53
CA TYR A 171 2.28 -6.05 -18.20
C TYR A 171 3.00 -7.29 -18.67
N THR A 172 4.20 -7.10 -19.22
CA THR A 172 5.17 -8.17 -19.47
C THR A 172 6.43 -7.88 -18.70
N PHE A 173 6.93 -8.84 -17.96
CA PHE A 173 8.21 -8.74 -17.27
C PHE A 173 8.97 -10.06 -17.36
N LYS A 174 10.28 -9.96 -17.26
CA LYS A 174 11.16 -11.13 -17.17
C LYS A 174 12.08 -11.04 -15.98
N TYR A 175 12.45 -12.18 -15.46
CA TYR A 175 13.41 -12.29 -14.38
C TYR A 175 14.30 -13.53 -14.55
N SER A 176 15.43 -13.55 -13.87
CA SER A 176 16.39 -14.66 -13.86
C SER A 176 17.14 -14.69 -12.53
N ASN A 177 17.97 -15.69 -12.33
CA ASN A 177 19.07 -15.59 -11.37
C ASN A 177 20.05 -14.50 -11.80
N LEU A 178 20.91 -14.02 -10.89
CA LEU A 178 21.86 -12.95 -11.21
C LEU A 178 22.87 -13.33 -12.28
N ASP A 179 23.22 -14.61 -12.35
CA ASP A 179 24.11 -15.18 -13.36
C ASP A 179 23.47 -15.34 -14.74
N GLY A 180 22.16 -14.99 -14.87
CA GLY A 180 21.44 -15.10 -16.11
C GLY A 180 20.79 -16.47 -16.38
N THR A 181 20.91 -17.42 -15.46
CA THR A 181 20.21 -18.71 -15.55
C THR A 181 18.74 -18.58 -15.14
N ASP A 182 17.93 -19.59 -15.46
CA ASP A 182 16.51 -19.68 -15.10
C ASP A 182 15.69 -18.46 -15.53
N VAL A 183 15.84 -18.04 -16.78
CA VAL A 183 15.07 -16.92 -17.34
C VAL A 183 13.60 -17.31 -17.47
N VAL A 184 12.75 -16.52 -16.86
CA VAL A 184 11.30 -16.67 -16.90
C VAL A 184 10.68 -15.36 -17.39
N THR A 185 9.73 -15.46 -18.33
CA THR A 185 8.88 -14.34 -18.76
C THR A 185 7.47 -14.55 -18.24
N LYS A 186 6.88 -13.50 -17.67
CA LYS A 186 5.52 -13.48 -17.15
C LYS A 186 4.72 -12.34 -17.75
N THR A 187 3.41 -12.58 -17.84
CA THR A 187 2.43 -11.56 -18.18
C THR A 187 1.41 -11.42 -17.07
N ILE A 188 0.99 -10.19 -16.79
CA ILE A 188 -0.09 -9.88 -15.86
C ILE A 188 -1.12 -9.05 -16.60
N ASN A 189 -2.33 -9.59 -16.73
CA ASN A 189 -3.44 -8.86 -17.31
C ASN A 189 -4.24 -8.18 -16.18
N LYS A 190 -4.31 -6.85 -16.20
CA LYS A 190 -5.06 -6.06 -15.24
C LYS A 190 -6.54 -5.82 -15.63
N ALA A 191 -6.95 -6.18 -16.86
CA ALA A 191 -8.32 -5.96 -17.34
C ALA A 191 -9.44 -6.62 -16.51
N PRO A 192 -9.27 -7.85 -15.97
CA PRO A 192 -10.29 -8.48 -15.14
C PRO A 192 -10.45 -7.85 -13.76
N VAL A 193 -9.50 -6.98 -13.37
CA VAL A 193 -9.50 -6.34 -12.05
C VAL A 193 -10.26 -5.03 -12.15
N ASN A 194 -11.27 -4.86 -11.27
CA ASN A 194 -12.04 -3.62 -11.21
C ASN A 194 -11.13 -2.43 -10.86
N ALA A 195 -11.56 -1.24 -11.25
CA ALA A 195 -10.89 0.01 -10.85
C ALA A 195 -10.57 0.04 -9.34
N ASN A 196 -9.50 0.74 -8.98
CA ASN A 196 -9.01 0.88 -7.60
C ASN A 196 -8.47 -0.40 -6.97
N LYS A 197 -7.85 -1.28 -7.75
CA LYS A 197 -7.23 -2.51 -7.26
C LYS A 197 -5.77 -2.66 -7.68
N LEU A 198 -5.11 -3.58 -6.98
CA LEU A 198 -3.78 -4.07 -7.30
C LEU A 198 -3.88 -5.56 -7.67
N VAL A 199 -3.08 -5.97 -8.65
CA VAL A 199 -2.85 -7.38 -8.99
C VAL A 199 -1.57 -7.82 -8.30
N TYR A 200 -1.66 -8.83 -7.45
CA TYR A 200 -0.53 -9.30 -6.64
C TYR A 200 0.13 -10.52 -7.27
N PHE A 201 1.46 -10.56 -7.25
CA PHE A 201 2.27 -11.66 -7.76
C PHE A 201 3.21 -12.17 -6.68
N SER A 202 3.39 -13.50 -6.60
CA SER A 202 4.33 -14.14 -5.68
C SER A 202 5.38 -14.94 -6.44
N PHE A 203 6.66 -14.72 -6.13
CA PHE A 203 7.75 -15.55 -6.64
C PHE A 203 7.76 -16.95 -6.03
N THR A 204 7.12 -17.14 -4.88
CA THR A 204 7.02 -18.48 -4.26
C THR A 204 6.10 -19.39 -5.07
N THR A 205 4.94 -18.90 -5.48
CA THR A 205 4.02 -19.65 -6.34
C THR A 205 4.31 -19.46 -7.83
N ASN A 206 5.12 -18.47 -8.15
CA ASN A 206 5.42 -18.01 -9.50
C ASN A 206 4.15 -17.68 -10.31
N ASP A 207 3.16 -17.06 -9.64
CA ASP A 207 1.86 -16.73 -10.23
C ASP A 207 1.18 -15.56 -9.51
N VAL A 208 0.09 -15.09 -10.11
CA VAL A 208 -0.84 -14.14 -9.49
C VAL A 208 -1.51 -14.80 -8.28
N VAL A 209 -1.63 -14.04 -7.19
CA VAL A 209 -2.25 -14.50 -5.94
C VAL A 209 -3.42 -13.60 -5.53
N ASP A 210 -4.50 -14.21 -5.05
CA ASP A 210 -5.66 -13.49 -4.53
C ASP A 210 -5.56 -13.36 -3.00
N ILE A 211 -5.08 -12.21 -2.57
CA ILE A 211 -4.80 -11.95 -1.15
C ILE A 211 -5.72 -10.92 -0.50
N ILE A 212 -6.49 -10.18 -1.29
CA ILE A 212 -7.38 -9.13 -0.79
C ILE A 212 -8.85 -9.59 -0.72
N PRO A 213 -9.71 -8.91 0.03
CA PRO A 213 -11.16 -9.16 -0.01
C PRO A 213 -11.72 -8.99 -1.43
N VAL A 214 -12.79 -9.73 -1.73
CA VAL A 214 -13.56 -9.50 -2.96
C VAL A 214 -14.04 -8.04 -2.98
N GLY A 215 -13.84 -7.36 -4.09
CA GLY A 215 -14.21 -5.93 -4.21
C GLY A 215 -13.14 -4.93 -3.76
N GLY A 216 -11.98 -5.38 -3.25
CA GLY A 216 -10.92 -4.49 -2.78
C GLY A 216 -10.90 -4.33 -1.26
N TYR A 217 -10.19 -3.31 -0.79
CA TYR A 217 -10.10 -2.96 0.64
C TYR A 217 -10.03 -1.44 0.80
N ASP A 218 -10.47 -0.96 1.95
CA ASP A 218 -10.45 0.47 2.28
C ASP A 218 -9.20 0.86 3.06
N LEU A 219 -8.76 -0.02 3.97
CA LEU A 219 -7.57 0.18 4.78
C LEU A 219 -6.68 -1.07 4.77
N PHE A 220 -5.40 -0.84 4.77
CA PHE A 220 -4.36 -1.84 5.01
C PHE A 220 -3.78 -1.59 6.41
N TYR A 221 -3.68 -2.62 7.24
CA TYR A 221 -2.96 -2.58 8.51
C TYR A 221 -1.82 -3.58 8.49
N GLY A 222 -0.61 -3.11 8.62
CA GLY A 222 0.57 -3.95 8.52
C GLY A 222 1.86 -3.17 8.74
N ARG A 223 2.97 -3.80 8.39
CA ARG A 223 4.27 -3.14 8.38
C ARG A 223 4.61 -2.65 6.98
N TYR A 224 5.21 -1.48 6.92
CA TYR A 224 5.73 -0.86 5.70
C TYR A 224 6.95 0.00 6.06
N ILE A 225 7.68 0.47 5.06
CA ILE A 225 8.79 1.39 5.26
C ILE A 225 8.25 2.81 5.18
N SER A 226 8.51 3.61 6.21
CA SER A 226 8.24 5.04 6.22
C SER A 226 9.54 5.83 6.29
N LEU A 227 9.54 7.01 5.67
CA LEU A 227 10.63 7.97 5.77
C LEU A 227 10.37 8.90 6.96
N ALA A 228 10.97 8.57 8.09
CA ALA A 228 10.89 9.42 9.28
C ALA A 228 12.01 10.46 9.27
N ARG A 229 11.65 11.69 9.63
CA ARG A 229 12.62 12.74 9.87
C ARG A 229 13.11 12.66 11.31
N ASP A 230 14.35 13.01 11.54
CA ASP A 230 14.85 13.21 12.90
C ASP A 230 14.06 14.37 13.58
N PRO A 231 14.12 14.53 14.91
CA PRO A 231 13.44 15.61 15.61
C PRO A 231 13.82 17.02 15.11
N ASN A 232 14.97 17.16 14.45
CA ASN A 232 15.43 18.43 13.86
C ASN A 232 15.00 18.57 12.38
N GLY A 233 14.37 17.56 11.80
CA GLY A 233 13.85 17.58 10.43
C GLY A 233 14.92 17.55 9.34
N THR A 234 16.15 17.16 9.66
CA THR A 234 17.30 17.27 8.75
C THR A 234 17.69 15.98 8.05
N VAL A 235 17.28 14.82 8.55
CA VAL A 235 17.64 13.51 7.99
C VAL A 235 16.38 12.64 7.83
N GLU A 236 16.13 12.19 6.61
CA GLU A 236 15.13 11.16 6.35
C GLU A 236 15.76 9.79 6.62
N GLN A 237 15.19 9.06 7.58
CA GLN A 237 15.60 7.71 7.91
C GLN A 237 14.50 6.73 7.52
N GLN A 238 14.91 5.58 6.98
CA GLN A 238 13.99 4.50 6.65
C GLN A 238 13.65 3.71 7.92
N TYR A 239 12.37 3.65 8.27
CA TYR A 239 11.88 2.87 9.40
C TYR A 239 10.83 1.85 8.98
N ASN A 240 10.97 0.62 9.45
CA ASN A 240 9.89 -0.35 9.43
C ASN A 240 8.88 0.00 10.51
N VAL A 241 7.78 0.60 10.10
CA VAL A 241 6.70 1.00 11.00
C VAL A 241 5.52 0.03 10.92
N THR A 242 4.69 -0.02 11.96
CA THR A 242 3.39 -0.68 11.92
C THR A 242 2.32 0.38 11.95
N GLY A 243 1.54 0.46 10.90
CA GLY A 243 0.54 1.52 10.73
C GLY A 243 -0.57 1.14 9.78
N ILE A 244 -1.38 2.14 9.45
CA ILE A 244 -2.55 2.03 8.60
C ILE A 244 -2.35 2.87 7.34
N LEU A 245 -2.44 2.22 6.18
CA LEU A 245 -2.47 2.89 4.89
C LEU A 245 -3.90 2.87 4.35
N SER A 246 -4.34 3.97 3.73
CA SER A 246 -5.58 3.99 2.96
C SER A 246 -5.45 3.12 1.71
N GLY A 247 -6.54 2.42 1.35
CA GLY A 247 -6.57 1.59 0.14
C GLY A 247 -6.63 2.42 -1.15
N PRO A 248 -6.44 1.79 -2.31
CA PRO A 248 -6.64 2.46 -3.59
C PRO A 248 -8.09 2.97 -3.73
N GLY A 249 -8.24 4.22 -4.17
CA GLY A 249 -9.55 4.87 -4.28
C GLY A 249 -10.13 5.38 -2.96
N VAL A 250 -9.33 5.43 -1.90
CA VAL A 250 -9.72 5.96 -0.60
C VAL A 250 -9.01 7.27 -0.34
N GLN A 251 -9.75 8.24 0.18
CA GLN A 251 -9.22 9.50 0.68
C GLN A 251 -9.44 9.60 2.19
N VAL A 252 -8.50 10.21 2.88
CA VAL A 252 -8.55 10.40 4.32
C VAL A 252 -8.31 11.86 4.69
N ALA A 253 -9.09 12.37 5.66
CA ALA A 253 -8.82 13.64 6.32
C ALA A 253 -8.50 13.36 7.79
N ALA A 254 -7.37 13.90 8.28
CA ALA A 254 -6.95 13.76 9.67
C ALA A 254 -7.36 14.99 10.49
N ALA A 255 -8.05 14.77 11.60
CA ALA A 255 -8.38 15.76 12.62
C ALA A 255 -7.52 15.46 13.85
N LYS A 256 -6.56 16.34 14.17
CA LYS A 256 -5.62 16.18 15.30
C LYS A 256 -5.76 17.35 16.26
N GLY A 257 -5.51 17.12 17.57
CA GLY A 257 -5.65 18.10 18.62
C GLY A 257 -7.12 18.49 18.89
N ILE A 258 -8.04 17.54 18.74
CA ILE A 258 -9.50 17.75 18.83
C ILE A 258 -10.12 16.81 19.88
N ASP A 259 -11.37 17.09 20.26
CA ASP A 259 -12.20 16.11 20.94
C ASP A 259 -12.92 15.24 19.91
N PRO A 260 -12.62 13.93 19.80
CA PRO A 260 -13.25 13.04 18.81
C PRO A 260 -14.76 12.93 18.97
N ASN A 261 -15.32 13.25 20.13
CA ASN A 261 -16.77 13.18 20.38
C ASN A 261 -17.55 14.37 19.81
N THR A 262 -16.87 15.47 19.53
CA THR A 262 -17.48 16.74 19.07
C THR A 262 -17.03 17.18 17.69
N VAL A 263 -16.01 16.53 17.11
CA VAL A 263 -15.50 16.88 15.78
C VAL A 263 -16.54 16.65 14.69
N SER A 264 -16.67 17.62 13.78
CA SER A 264 -17.60 17.55 12.65
C SER A 264 -16.88 17.27 11.35
N LEU A 265 -17.43 16.39 10.51
CA LEU A 265 -16.95 16.18 9.13
C LEU A 265 -16.94 17.49 8.32
N GLN A 266 -17.89 18.39 8.59
CA GLN A 266 -18.00 19.66 7.86
C GLN A 266 -16.71 20.51 7.96
N ASP A 267 -16.01 20.45 9.10
CA ASP A 267 -14.77 21.20 9.33
C ASP A 267 -13.55 20.61 8.60
N TYR A 268 -13.72 19.44 7.97
CA TYR A 268 -12.67 18.69 7.29
C TYR A 268 -13.04 18.31 5.86
N ALA A 269 -14.16 18.81 5.33
CA ALA A 269 -14.67 18.44 4.02
C ALA A 269 -13.73 18.77 2.86
N ASP A 270 -12.89 19.79 3.00
CA ASP A 270 -11.87 20.24 2.05
C ASP A 270 -10.47 19.69 2.30
N LYS A 271 -10.28 18.86 3.36
CA LYS A 271 -8.97 18.36 3.82
C LYS A 271 -8.68 16.92 3.42
N PHE A 272 -9.53 16.31 2.60
CA PHE A 272 -9.30 14.94 2.15
C PHE A 272 -8.07 14.85 1.24
N SER A 273 -7.22 13.87 1.53
CA SER A 273 -5.99 13.59 0.80
C SER A 273 -5.97 12.15 0.29
N SER A 274 -5.42 11.95 -0.90
CA SER A 274 -5.16 10.63 -1.49
C SER A 274 -3.79 10.07 -1.12
N LYS A 275 -3.03 10.73 -0.23
CA LYS A 275 -1.83 10.14 0.34
C LYS A 275 -2.19 8.85 1.07
N THR A 276 -1.37 7.83 0.90
CA THR A 276 -1.65 6.50 1.46
C THR A 276 -1.47 6.46 2.98
N ASP A 277 -0.60 7.30 3.53
CA ASP A 277 -0.15 7.33 4.92
C ASP A 277 -0.82 8.40 5.80
N VAL A 278 -1.96 8.98 5.39
CA VAL A 278 -2.63 10.03 6.18
C VAL A 278 -2.97 9.57 7.59
N ILE A 279 -3.37 8.30 7.77
CA ILE A 279 -3.51 7.67 9.09
C ILE A 279 -2.12 7.31 9.62
N GLY A 280 -1.32 6.63 8.79
CA GLY A 280 0.07 6.33 9.06
C GLY A 280 0.29 5.49 10.32
N TYR A 281 1.31 5.84 11.07
CA TYR A 281 1.73 5.11 12.29
C TYR A 281 1.79 6.00 13.54
N ASP A 282 1.62 7.30 13.41
CA ASP A 282 1.79 8.31 14.47
C ASP A 282 0.53 8.51 15.36
N TRP A 283 -0.52 7.72 15.12
CA TRP A 283 -1.70 7.64 15.98
C TRP A 283 -1.43 6.95 17.34
N LYS A 284 -0.20 6.46 17.54
CA LYS A 284 0.29 5.84 18.77
C LYS A 284 1.71 6.31 19.08
N THR A 285 2.04 6.42 20.36
CA THR A 285 3.36 6.83 20.85
C THR A 285 3.89 5.78 21.84
N LEU A 286 5.18 5.46 21.77
CA LEU A 286 5.81 4.56 22.73
C LEU A 286 6.06 5.31 24.05
N VAL A 287 5.45 4.83 25.13
CA VAL A 287 5.64 5.35 26.48
C VAL A 287 6.24 4.26 27.35
N GLY A 288 7.52 4.36 27.66
CA GLY A 288 8.27 3.28 28.28
C GLY A 288 8.32 2.05 27.38
N THR A 289 7.69 0.95 27.78
CA THR A 289 7.60 -0.32 27.02
C THR A 289 6.22 -0.53 26.40
N SER A 290 5.29 0.42 26.54
CA SER A 290 3.90 0.26 26.08
C SER A 290 3.53 1.33 25.07
N TRP A 291 2.62 0.98 24.15
CA TRP A 291 2.06 1.92 23.21
C TRP A 291 0.86 2.66 23.85
N ALA A 292 0.90 3.99 23.84
CA ALA A 292 -0.23 4.84 24.16
C ALA A 292 -0.89 5.34 22.86
N LEU A 293 -2.23 5.30 22.82
CA LEU A 293 -2.99 5.84 21.70
C LEU A 293 -3.16 7.35 21.87
N ALA A 294 -3.04 8.10 20.81
CA ALA A 294 -3.44 9.49 20.75
C ALA A 294 -4.98 9.55 20.83
N LYS A 295 -5.49 10.21 21.89
CA LYS A 295 -6.95 10.28 22.17
C LYS A 295 -7.61 11.54 21.62
N ASP A 296 -6.81 12.46 21.13
CA ASP A 296 -7.19 13.78 20.63
C ASP A 296 -7.20 13.84 19.10
N GLN A 297 -7.52 12.71 18.44
CA GLN A 297 -7.56 12.65 17.00
C GLN A 297 -8.67 11.76 16.48
N ALA A 298 -9.14 12.08 15.27
CA ALA A 298 -10.06 11.29 14.48
C ALA A 298 -9.67 11.32 13.01
N PHE A 299 -10.12 10.33 12.26
CA PHE A 299 -9.89 10.24 10.83
C PHE A 299 -11.21 10.06 10.10
N PHE A 300 -11.45 10.89 9.10
CA PHE A 300 -12.59 10.76 8.20
C PHE A 300 -12.14 10.01 6.96
N VAL A 301 -12.80 8.90 6.65
CA VAL A 301 -12.48 8.05 5.50
C VAL A 301 -13.57 8.19 4.45
N LYS A 302 -13.17 8.53 3.21
CA LYS A 302 -14.05 8.66 2.06
C LYS A 302 -13.65 7.64 1.00
N ILE A 303 -14.58 6.77 0.64
CA ILE A 303 -14.43 5.81 -0.46
C ILE A 303 -14.97 6.47 -1.73
N ILE A 304 -14.19 6.42 -2.83
CA ILE A 304 -14.50 7.08 -4.10
C ILE A 304 -14.93 6.04 -5.14
#